data_2ac4ccd56a098b0e3f6f484d5d0d50d2
#
_entry.id   2ac4ccd56a098b0e3f6f484d5d0d50d2
#
_cell.length_a   1.000
_cell.length_b   1.000
_cell.length_c   1.000
_cell.angle_alpha   90.00
_cell.angle_beta   90.00
_cell.angle_gamma   90.00
#
_symmetry.space_group_name_H-M   'P 1'
#
loop_
_entity.id
_entity.type
_entity.pdbx_description
1 polymer ?
#
loop_
_entity_poly.entity_id
_entity_poly.type
_entity_poly.pdbx_seq_one_letter_code
_entity_poly.pdbx_strand_id
1 'polypeptide(L)'
;IADEVLTGLGRTAKMWAVEHYNVEPDILVIGKNLSGGIEACAGVAARDEILGNNPDFTANSTFAGTPAGCAAGIKTLEIFERDNIIDHAADLAKMAEEIMKNWEEKYEIVRQIRLSGLLLGVSFQPPEDKKEDKSMWYARAVRNEMLHTGVWAISDREENIRMYPALNMNKDTLKNGLTIMENAIARINKEGQDVGDSPAWPTGDAGF
;
A
#
# COMPACT_ATOMS: atom_id res chain seq x y z
N ILE A 1 -8.36 4.83 19.84
CA ILE A 1 -8.54 5.41 18.48
C ILE A 1 -7.82 4.50 17.50
N ALA A 2 -8.50 4.05 16.45
CA ALA A 2 -7.92 3.33 15.34
C ALA A 2 -7.91 4.22 14.08
N ASP A 3 -6.73 4.52 13.57
CA ASP A 3 -6.57 5.17 12.27
C ASP A 3 -6.54 4.09 11.17
N GLU A 4 -7.69 3.87 10.55
CA GLU A 4 -7.88 2.91 9.47
C GLU A 4 -7.90 3.57 8.08
N VAL A 5 -7.39 4.78 7.98
CA VAL A 5 -7.34 5.53 6.71
C VAL A 5 -6.56 4.77 5.63
N LEU A 6 -5.49 4.06 6.01
CA LEU A 6 -4.71 3.23 5.08
C LEU A 6 -5.06 1.75 5.18
N THR A 7 -5.29 1.25 6.38
CA THR A 7 -5.39 -0.18 6.70
C THR A 7 -6.79 -0.74 6.53
N GLY A 8 -7.80 0.11 6.61
CA GLY A 8 -9.20 -0.28 6.48
C GLY A 8 -9.65 -0.57 5.04
N LEU A 9 -10.92 -0.87 4.93
CA LEU A 9 -11.61 -1.14 3.67
C LEU A 9 -10.89 -2.19 2.82
N GLY A 10 -10.65 -3.36 3.42
CA GLY A 10 -10.13 -4.53 2.71
C GLY A 10 -8.61 -4.58 2.55
N ARG A 11 -7.88 -3.50 2.84
CA ARG A 11 -6.45 -3.42 2.55
C ARG A 11 -5.63 -4.50 3.27
N THR A 12 -6.01 -4.86 4.48
CA THR A 12 -5.37 -5.94 5.25
C THR A 12 -6.08 -7.30 5.12
N ALA A 13 -6.88 -7.50 4.08
CA ALA A 13 -7.71 -8.69 3.87
C ALA A 13 -8.80 -8.90 4.95
N LYS A 14 -9.16 -7.83 5.66
CA LYS A 14 -10.31 -7.68 6.56
C LYS A 14 -10.95 -6.33 6.26
N MET A 15 -12.23 -6.14 6.66
CA MET A 15 -12.85 -4.82 6.50
C MET A 15 -12.04 -3.77 7.26
N TRP A 16 -11.63 -4.08 8.50
CA TRP A 16 -10.79 -3.22 9.35
C TRP A 16 -9.59 -4.00 9.89
N ALA A 17 -8.43 -3.36 9.97
CA ALA A 17 -7.23 -4.01 10.49
C ALA A 17 -7.34 -4.38 11.97
N VAL A 18 -8.10 -3.65 12.76
CA VAL A 18 -8.36 -3.97 14.18
C VAL A 18 -9.03 -5.32 14.38
N GLU A 19 -9.72 -5.86 13.36
CA GLU A 19 -10.32 -7.21 13.41
C GLU A 19 -9.28 -8.32 13.55
N HIS A 20 -8.03 -8.12 13.08
CA HIS A 20 -6.95 -9.08 13.27
C HIS A 20 -6.57 -9.27 14.74
N TYR A 21 -6.87 -8.29 15.57
CA TYR A 21 -6.48 -8.22 16.98
C TYR A 21 -7.67 -8.36 17.92
N ASN A 22 -8.90 -8.56 17.38
CA ASN A 22 -10.15 -8.55 18.14
C ASN A 22 -10.30 -7.30 19.02
N VAL A 23 -9.90 -6.14 18.49
CA VAL A 23 -10.02 -4.85 19.17
C VAL A 23 -11.25 -4.13 18.65
N GLU A 24 -12.10 -3.67 19.57
CA GLU A 24 -13.20 -2.75 19.27
C GLU A 24 -12.76 -1.33 19.63
N PRO A 25 -12.49 -0.45 18.64
CA PRO A 25 -12.04 0.91 18.93
C PRO A 25 -13.21 1.79 19.36
N ASP A 26 -12.94 2.78 20.22
CA ASP A 26 -13.92 3.80 20.57
C ASP A 26 -14.10 4.83 19.46
N ILE A 27 -13.04 5.06 18.68
CA ILE A 27 -13.01 5.96 17.53
C ILE A 27 -12.31 5.27 16.37
N LEU A 28 -12.96 5.25 15.20
CA LEU A 28 -12.44 4.71 13.95
C LEU A 28 -12.32 5.83 12.92
N VAL A 29 -11.12 6.06 12.40
CA VAL A 29 -10.88 7.06 11.35
C VAL A 29 -10.82 6.36 9.99
N ILE A 30 -11.63 6.83 9.03
CA ILE A 30 -11.85 6.18 7.74
C ILE A 30 -11.58 7.19 6.61
N GLY A 31 -10.96 6.73 5.53
CA GLY A 31 -10.70 7.60 4.38
C GLY A 31 -10.17 6.84 3.17
N LYS A 32 -9.41 7.51 2.32
CA LYS A 32 -8.80 6.97 1.11
C LYS A 32 -9.77 6.12 0.26
N ASN A 33 -9.78 4.81 0.46
CA ASN A 33 -10.57 3.87 -0.34
C ASN A 33 -12.09 3.96 -0.12
N LEU A 34 -12.54 4.80 0.82
CA LEU A 34 -13.97 4.92 1.16
C LEU A 34 -14.84 5.29 -0.05
N SER A 35 -14.33 6.07 -0.97
CA SER A 35 -15.04 6.47 -2.19
C SER A 35 -14.55 5.76 -3.47
N GLY A 36 -13.77 4.69 -3.34
CA GLY A 36 -13.20 3.99 -4.49
C GLY A 36 -12.24 4.83 -5.34
N GLY A 37 -11.77 5.97 -4.81
CA GLY A 37 -10.87 6.89 -5.53
C GLY A 37 -11.57 7.85 -6.49
N ILE A 38 -12.90 7.90 -6.49
CA ILE A 38 -13.69 8.77 -7.40
C ILE A 38 -13.73 10.21 -6.87
N GLU A 39 -13.94 10.38 -5.57
CA GLU A 39 -14.11 11.69 -4.93
C GLU A 39 -13.50 11.68 -3.53
N ALA A 40 -13.09 12.84 -3.01
CA ALA A 40 -12.61 12.95 -1.65
C ALA A 40 -13.74 12.61 -0.66
N CYS A 41 -13.51 11.56 0.14
CA CYS A 41 -14.43 11.15 1.19
C CYS A 41 -13.65 10.58 2.37
N ALA A 42 -13.97 11.08 3.55
CA ALA A 42 -13.41 10.59 4.81
C ALA A 42 -14.46 10.73 5.91
N GLY A 43 -14.31 10.00 6.98
CA GLY A 43 -15.22 10.03 8.10
C GLY A 43 -14.57 9.57 9.39
N VAL A 44 -15.27 9.83 10.48
CA VAL A 44 -14.96 9.31 11.81
C VAL A 44 -16.21 8.63 12.33
N ALA A 45 -16.09 7.37 12.71
CA ALA A 45 -17.11 6.65 13.46
C ALA A 45 -16.65 6.56 14.91
N ALA A 46 -17.53 6.87 15.84
CA ALA A 46 -17.22 6.76 17.27
C ALA A 46 -18.48 6.41 18.07
N ARG A 47 -18.27 6.00 19.32
CA ARG A 47 -19.37 5.72 20.24
C ARG A 47 -20.21 6.99 20.50
N ASP A 48 -21.51 6.82 20.72
CA ASP A 48 -22.45 7.94 20.92
C ASP A 48 -22.05 8.85 22.09
N GLU A 49 -21.49 8.30 23.16
CA GLU A 49 -21.00 9.09 24.30
C GLU A 49 -19.82 10.00 23.95
N ILE A 50 -19.13 9.75 22.83
CA ILE A 50 -18.00 10.57 22.38
C ILE A 50 -18.49 11.65 21.39
N LEU A 51 -19.28 11.29 20.40
CA LEU A 51 -19.71 12.20 19.33
C LEU A 51 -21.16 12.67 19.49
N GLY A 52 -22.04 11.82 20.01
CA GLY A 52 -23.49 12.04 19.97
C GLY A 52 -24.02 13.09 20.94
N ASN A 53 -23.33 13.33 22.06
CA ASN A 53 -23.81 14.16 23.16
C ASN A 53 -22.97 15.41 23.43
N ASN A 54 -22.06 15.79 22.55
CA ASN A 54 -21.27 16.99 22.72
C ASN A 54 -21.78 18.12 21.82
N PRO A 55 -22.63 19.07 22.35
CA PRO A 55 -23.16 20.17 21.56
C PRO A 55 -22.08 21.17 21.10
N ASP A 56 -20.92 21.14 21.74
CA ASP A 56 -19.78 21.99 21.41
C ASP A 56 -18.80 21.29 20.44
N PHE A 57 -19.07 20.03 20.05
CA PHE A 57 -18.24 19.32 19.09
C PHE A 57 -18.45 19.86 17.68
N THR A 58 -17.56 20.73 17.28
CA THR A 58 -17.53 21.32 15.95
C THR A 58 -16.42 20.69 15.08
N ALA A 59 -16.40 19.35 14.96
CA ALA A 59 -15.57 18.73 13.92
C ALA A 59 -16.14 19.16 12.56
N ASN A 60 -15.50 20.10 11.92
CA ASN A 60 -15.99 20.69 10.70
C ASN A 60 -14.90 20.70 9.62
N SER A 61 -15.31 20.40 8.40
CA SER A 61 -14.51 20.57 7.19
C SER A 61 -15.41 21.19 6.13
N THR A 62 -14.90 22.18 5.41
CA THR A 62 -15.66 22.90 4.37
C THR A 62 -16.27 21.95 3.33
N PHE A 63 -15.60 20.83 3.04
CA PHE A 63 -16.06 19.83 2.07
C PHE A 63 -16.55 18.53 2.74
N ALA A 64 -16.86 18.53 4.02
CA ALA A 64 -17.41 17.36 4.69
C ALA A 64 -18.80 17.01 4.12
N GLY A 65 -18.99 15.71 3.85
CA GLY A 65 -20.31 15.19 3.44
C GLY A 65 -20.80 15.70 2.08
N THR A 66 -19.90 15.95 1.11
CA THR A 66 -20.35 16.32 -0.25
C THR A 66 -21.23 15.20 -0.82
N PRO A 67 -22.37 15.55 -1.50
CA PRO A 67 -23.27 14.53 -2.06
C PRO A 67 -22.55 13.54 -3.01
N ALA A 68 -21.61 14.03 -3.81
CA ALA A 68 -20.82 13.18 -4.71
C ALA A 68 -19.94 12.19 -3.96
N GLY A 69 -19.22 12.64 -2.92
CA GLY A 69 -18.39 11.79 -2.07
C GLY A 69 -19.19 10.74 -1.32
N CYS A 70 -20.34 11.12 -0.76
CA CYS A 70 -21.24 10.20 -0.06
C CYS A 70 -21.83 9.15 -1.02
N ALA A 71 -22.28 9.55 -2.21
CA ALA A 71 -22.79 8.62 -3.22
C ALA A 71 -21.72 7.64 -3.69
N ALA A 72 -20.48 8.11 -3.91
CA ALA A 72 -19.35 7.26 -4.26
C ALA A 72 -19.02 6.26 -3.13
N GLY A 73 -19.04 6.73 -1.88
CA GLY A 73 -18.81 5.88 -0.70
C GLY A 73 -19.84 4.77 -0.57
N ILE A 74 -21.13 5.09 -0.67
CA ILE A 74 -22.23 4.10 -0.66
C ILE A 74 -22.01 3.07 -1.77
N LYS A 75 -21.75 3.54 -2.99
CA LYS A 75 -21.55 2.65 -4.13
C LYS A 75 -20.30 1.76 -3.96
N THR A 76 -19.24 2.26 -3.35
CA THR A 76 -18.05 1.49 -3.03
C THR A 76 -18.38 0.33 -2.08
N LEU A 77 -19.13 0.60 -1.00
CA LEU A 77 -19.53 -0.45 -0.05
C LEU A 77 -20.45 -1.50 -0.71
N GLU A 78 -21.41 -1.08 -1.53
CA GLU A 78 -22.25 -2.01 -2.31
C GLU A 78 -21.42 -2.92 -3.24
N ILE A 79 -20.36 -2.38 -3.86
CA ILE A 79 -19.45 -3.17 -4.71
C ILE A 79 -18.65 -4.16 -3.86
N PHE A 80 -18.19 -3.75 -2.68
CA PHE A 80 -17.48 -4.65 -1.77
C PHE A 80 -18.30 -5.87 -1.40
N GLU A 81 -19.58 -5.68 -1.11
CA GLU A 81 -20.51 -6.77 -0.79
C GLU A 81 -20.84 -7.60 -2.04
N ARG A 82 -21.26 -6.95 -3.13
CA ARG A 82 -21.69 -7.62 -4.36
C ARG A 82 -20.61 -8.53 -4.95
N ASP A 83 -19.36 -8.05 -4.96
CA ASP A 83 -18.25 -8.71 -5.65
C ASP A 83 -17.32 -9.48 -4.68
N ASN A 84 -17.69 -9.59 -3.40
CA ASN A 84 -16.91 -10.26 -2.35
C ASN A 84 -15.44 -9.79 -2.34
N ILE A 85 -15.22 -8.47 -2.40
CA ILE A 85 -13.89 -7.86 -2.55
C ILE A 85 -12.94 -8.26 -1.42
N ILE A 86 -13.44 -8.41 -0.18
CA ILE A 86 -12.61 -8.80 0.98
C ILE A 86 -12.03 -10.20 0.80
N ASP A 87 -12.86 -11.18 0.42
CA ASP A 87 -12.41 -12.56 0.21
C ASP A 87 -11.44 -12.65 -0.97
N HIS A 88 -11.72 -11.92 -2.04
CA HIS A 88 -10.81 -11.82 -3.18
C HIS A 88 -9.46 -11.23 -2.78
N ALA A 89 -9.45 -10.14 -2.01
CA ALA A 89 -8.23 -9.53 -1.50
C ALA A 89 -7.45 -10.47 -0.57
N ALA A 90 -8.14 -11.29 0.25
CA ALA A 90 -7.51 -12.30 1.09
C ALA A 90 -6.83 -13.40 0.27
N ASP A 91 -7.44 -13.84 -0.82
CA ASP A 91 -6.84 -14.80 -1.76
C ASP A 91 -5.59 -14.23 -2.45
N LEU A 92 -5.64 -12.97 -2.89
CA LEU A 92 -4.50 -12.27 -3.47
C LEU A 92 -3.36 -12.12 -2.45
N ALA A 93 -3.69 -11.81 -1.20
CA ALA A 93 -2.72 -11.68 -0.12
C ALA A 93 -1.99 -12.99 0.16
N LYS A 94 -2.72 -14.11 0.26
CA LYS A 94 -2.12 -15.45 0.41
C LYS A 94 -1.19 -15.80 -0.75
N MET A 95 -1.60 -15.48 -1.98
CA MET A 95 -0.74 -15.72 -3.14
C MET A 95 0.53 -14.87 -3.09
N ALA A 96 0.44 -13.59 -2.70
CA ALA A 96 1.59 -12.72 -2.54
C ALA A 96 2.56 -13.24 -1.45
N GLU A 97 2.02 -13.68 -0.32
CA GLU A 97 2.77 -14.27 0.78
C GLU A 97 3.56 -15.51 0.30
N GLU A 98 2.91 -16.44 -0.41
CA GLU A 98 3.55 -17.63 -0.95
C GLU A 98 4.68 -17.31 -1.96
N ILE A 99 4.50 -16.29 -2.78
CA ILE A 99 5.53 -15.88 -3.75
C ILE A 99 6.72 -15.23 -3.04
N MET A 100 6.48 -14.39 -2.04
CA MET A 100 7.49 -13.54 -1.42
C MET A 100 8.20 -14.19 -0.21
N LYS A 101 7.68 -15.29 0.34
CA LYS A 101 8.09 -15.88 1.64
C LYS A 101 9.58 -16.20 1.78
N ASN A 102 10.27 -16.49 0.67
CA ASN A 102 11.68 -16.92 0.70
C ASN A 102 12.64 -15.83 0.21
N TRP A 103 12.17 -14.61 -0.07
CA TRP A 103 13.03 -13.58 -0.67
C TRP A 103 14.11 -13.08 0.30
N GLU A 104 13.87 -13.07 1.60
CA GLU A 104 14.86 -12.70 2.61
C GLU A 104 16.05 -13.67 2.63
N GLU A 105 15.79 -14.97 2.47
CA GLU A 105 16.83 -16.00 2.45
C GLU A 105 17.54 -16.11 1.09
N LYS A 106 16.80 -15.79 0.02
CA LYS A 106 17.26 -15.96 -1.35
C LYS A 106 18.13 -14.82 -1.86
N TYR A 107 17.90 -13.60 -1.34
CA TYR A 107 18.55 -12.39 -1.83
C TYR A 107 19.20 -11.58 -0.71
N GLU A 108 20.53 -11.49 -0.72
CA GLU A 108 21.33 -10.79 0.31
C GLU A 108 20.96 -9.32 0.48
N ILE A 109 20.53 -8.66 -0.61
CA ILE A 109 20.11 -7.27 -0.58
C ILE A 109 18.75 -7.05 0.10
N VAL A 110 17.94 -8.10 0.27
CA VAL A 110 16.63 -8.03 0.93
C VAL A 110 16.83 -8.19 2.43
N ARG A 111 16.46 -7.14 3.19
CA ARG A 111 16.55 -7.12 4.65
C ARG A 111 15.32 -7.72 5.31
N GLN A 112 14.13 -7.39 4.79
CA GLN A 112 12.87 -7.81 5.40
C GLN A 112 11.71 -7.71 4.42
N ILE A 113 10.85 -8.72 4.44
CA ILE A 113 9.54 -8.73 3.81
C ILE A 113 8.47 -8.46 4.87
N ARG A 114 7.59 -7.50 4.62
CA ARG A 114 6.47 -7.16 5.50
C ARG A 114 5.17 -7.20 4.72
N LEU A 115 4.29 -8.08 5.14
CA LEU A 115 3.00 -8.29 4.49
C LEU A 115 1.88 -8.18 5.52
N SER A 116 0.83 -7.44 5.18
CA SER A 116 -0.42 -7.41 5.93
C SER A 116 -1.56 -7.27 4.92
N GLY A 117 -2.13 -8.41 4.54
CA GLY A 117 -3.04 -8.44 3.41
C GLY A 117 -2.34 -7.97 2.13
N LEU A 118 -2.90 -6.95 1.47
CA LEU A 118 -2.32 -6.31 0.28
C LEU A 118 -1.55 -5.00 0.61
N LEU A 119 -1.06 -4.86 1.83
CA LEU A 119 0.03 -3.97 2.18
C LEU A 119 1.34 -4.74 2.01
N LEU A 120 2.03 -4.54 0.92
CA LEU A 120 3.24 -5.28 0.58
C LEU A 120 4.45 -4.35 0.71
N GLY A 121 5.43 -4.75 1.50
CA GLY A 121 6.65 -3.99 1.73
C GLY A 121 7.90 -4.86 1.63
N VAL A 122 8.91 -4.38 0.92
CA VAL A 122 10.24 -4.97 0.86
C VAL A 122 11.25 -3.95 1.33
N SER A 123 11.98 -4.28 2.39
CA SER A 123 13.08 -3.46 2.90
C SER A 123 14.40 -4.03 2.40
N PHE A 124 15.30 -3.14 2.01
CA PHE A 124 16.62 -3.50 1.48
C PHE A 124 17.73 -3.14 2.45
N GLN A 125 18.86 -3.86 2.37
CA GLN A 125 20.08 -3.49 3.04
C GLN A 125 20.66 -2.23 2.35
N PRO A 126 21.29 -1.31 3.11
CA PRO A 126 22.13 -0.29 2.47
C PRO A 126 23.42 -0.95 1.97
N PRO A 127 23.95 -0.56 0.80
CA PRO A 127 25.27 -1.00 0.36
C PRO A 127 26.33 -0.60 1.38
N GLU A 128 27.29 -1.49 1.65
CA GLU A 128 28.30 -1.24 2.69
C GLU A 128 29.19 -0.04 2.39
N ASP A 129 29.55 0.15 1.13
CA ASP A 129 30.47 1.17 0.63
C ASP A 129 29.77 2.54 0.37
N LYS A 130 28.42 2.57 0.38
CA LYS A 130 27.63 3.74 -0.03
C LYS A 130 26.54 4.11 0.97
N LYS A 131 26.74 3.81 2.27
CA LYS A 131 25.73 4.06 3.32
C LYS A 131 25.28 5.52 3.44
N GLU A 132 26.14 6.47 3.08
CA GLU A 132 25.85 7.91 3.15
C GLU A 132 25.19 8.46 1.88
N ASP A 133 25.40 7.81 0.74
CA ASP A 133 24.79 8.21 -0.54
C ASP A 133 23.51 7.42 -0.80
N LYS A 134 22.39 7.96 -0.34
CA LYS A 134 21.07 7.36 -0.49
C LYS A 134 20.61 7.21 -1.95
N SER A 135 21.20 7.93 -2.89
CA SER A 135 20.87 7.83 -4.31
C SER A 135 21.23 6.48 -4.90
N MET A 136 22.14 5.76 -4.26
CA MET A 136 22.69 4.49 -4.70
C MET A 136 22.12 3.28 -3.97
N TRP A 137 21.03 3.43 -3.21
CA TRP A 137 20.47 2.31 -2.45
C TRP A 137 19.75 1.29 -3.35
N TYR A 138 19.77 0.04 -2.96
CA TYR A 138 19.18 -1.08 -3.70
C TYR A 138 17.69 -0.89 -3.99
N ALA A 139 16.92 -0.34 -3.05
CA ALA A 139 15.49 -0.08 -3.27
C ALA A 139 15.24 0.81 -4.50
N ARG A 140 16.08 1.84 -4.70
CA ARG A 140 15.99 2.73 -5.86
C ARG A 140 16.33 2.00 -7.15
N ALA A 141 17.40 1.22 -7.15
CA ALA A 141 17.82 0.45 -8.32
C ALA A 141 16.74 -0.57 -8.72
N VAL A 142 16.23 -1.34 -7.77
CA VAL A 142 15.14 -2.31 -7.99
C VAL A 142 13.88 -1.61 -8.51
N ARG A 143 13.47 -0.49 -7.90
CA ARG A 143 12.31 0.27 -8.36
C ARG A 143 12.47 0.76 -9.81
N ASN A 144 13.64 1.27 -10.16
CA ASN A 144 13.91 1.75 -11.51
C ASN A 144 13.84 0.59 -12.52
N GLU A 145 14.41 -0.56 -12.19
CA GLU A 145 14.33 -1.76 -13.02
C GLU A 145 12.86 -2.24 -13.19
N MET A 146 12.08 -2.24 -12.10
CA MET A 146 10.65 -2.53 -12.18
C MET A 146 9.91 -1.56 -13.10
N LEU A 147 10.22 -0.27 -13.04
CA LEU A 147 9.58 0.75 -13.87
C LEU A 147 9.85 0.49 -15.37
N HIS A 148 11.09 0.13 -15.74
CA HIS A 148 11.44 -0.21 -17.12
C HIS A 148 10.74 -1.47 -17.63
N THR A 149 10.39 -2.36 -16.74
CA THR A 149 9.69 -3.62 -17.05
C THR A 149 8.17 -3.53 -16.87
N GLY A 150 7.64 -2.32 -16.63
CA GLY A 150 6.20 -2.04 -16.64
C GLY A 150 5.51 -2.10 -15.29
N VAL A 151 6.25 -2.12 -14.19
CA VAL A 151 5.68 -2.08 -12.83
C VAL A 151 6.12 -0.80 -12.11
N TRP A 152 5.13 0.01 -11.71
CA TRP A 152 5.36 1.17 -10.88
C TRP A 152 5.15 0.85 -9.41
N ALA A 153 6.11 1.18 -8.55
CA ALA A 153 6.02 1.02 -7.11
C ALA A 153 6.55 2.26 -6.38
N ILE A 154 6.10 2.46 -5.15
CA ILE A 154 6.54 3.57 -4.32
C ILE A 154 7.81 3.17 -3.58
N SER A 155 8.87 3.97 -3.71
CA SER A 155 10.06 3.87 -2.88
C SER A 155 9.97 4.89 -1.75
N ASP A 156 10.18 4.45 -0.51
CA ASP A 156 10.19 5.30 0.67
C ASP A 156 11.58 5.33 1.27
N ARG A 157 12.15 6.54 1.38
CA ARG A 157 13.48 6.80 1.95
C ARG A 157 14.60 5.94 1.35
N GLU A 158 14.37 5.46 0.12
CA GLU A 158 15.32 4.63 -0.64
C GLU A 158 15.70 3.29 0.00
N GLU A 159 15.14 2.95 1.16
CA GLU A 159 15.33 1.68 1.85
C GLU A 159 14.22 0.68 1.57
N ASN A 160 13.05 1.17 1.18
CA ASN A 160 11.86 0.33 1.09
C ASN A 160 11.15 0.52 -0.25
N ILE A 161 10.62 -0.57 -0.76
CA ILE A 161 9.59 -0.53 -1.80
C ILE A 161 8.26 -0.92 -1.17
N ARG A 162 7.23 -0.10 -1.42
CA ARG A 162 5.86 -0.35 -0.97
C ARG A 162 4.95 -0.51 -2.17
N MET A 163 4.08 -1.51 -2.12
CA MET A 163 3.07 -1.76 -3.13
C MET A 163 1.69 -1.88 -2.48
N TYR A 164 0.72 -1.28 -3.14
CA TYR A 164 -0.68 -1.29 -2.75
C TYR A 164 -1.55 -1.75 -3.94
N PRO A 165 -1.51 -3.05 -4.30
CA PRO A 165 -2.28 -3.56 -5.42
C PRO A 165 -3.77 -3.24 -5.27
N ALA A 166 -4.48 -3.06 -6.38
CA ALA A 166 -5.93 -2.90 -6.32
C ALA A 166 -6.58 -4.17 -5.71
N LEU A 167 -7.57 -3.97 -4.83
CA LEU A 167 -8.20 -5.08 -4.11
C LEU A 167 -8.91 -6.07 -5.05
N ASN A 168 -9.35 -5.59 -6.21
CA ASN A 168 -10.00 -6.37 -7.27
C ASN A 168 -9.05 -6.74 -8.42
N MET A 169 -7.73 -6.66 -8.20
CA MET A 169 -6.75 -7.00 -9.23
C MET A 169 -6.89 -8.46 -9.67
N ASN A 170 -6.66 -8.73 -10.94
CA ASN A 170 -6.60 -10.10 -11.44
C ASN A 170 -5.38 -10.84 -10.85
N LYS A 171 -5.54 -12.13 -10.52
CA LYS A 171 -4.48 -12.97 -9.92
C LYS A 171 -3.23 -13.03 -10.79
N ASP A 172 -3.39 -13.19 -12.10
CA ASP A 172 -2.25 -13.27 -13.02
C ASP A 172 -1.50 -11.94 -13.14
N THR A 173 -2.23 -10.82 -13.07
CA THR A 173 -1.63 -9.47 -13.07
C THR A 173 -0.77 -9.27 -11.82
N LEU A 174 -1.29 -9.63 -10.63
CA LEU A 174 -0.49 -9.54 -9.40
C LEU A 174 0.72 -10.47 -9.45
N LYS A 175 0.54 -11.71 -9.88
CA LYS A 175 1.63 -12.70 -10.03
C LYS A 175 2.71 -12.18 -10.97
N ASN A 176 2.34 -11.64 -12.13
CA ASN A 176 3.26 -11.07 -13.09
C ASN A 176 4.03 -9.87 -12.49
N GLY A 177 3.33 -8.98 -11.79
CA GLY A 177 3.96 -7.84 -11.12
C GLY A 177 4.98 -8.25 -10.06
N LEU A 178 4.66 -9.26 -9.25
CA LEU A 178 5.59 -9.82 -8.25
C LEU A 178 6.75 -10.55 -8.91
N THR A 179 6.53 -11.25 -10.03
CA THR A 179 7.61 -11.89 -10.81
C THR A 179 8.58 -10.84 -11.39
N ILE A 180 8.06 -9.73 -11.90
CA ILE A 180 8.88 -8.61 -12.38
C ILE A 180 9.72 -8.04 -11.23
N MET A 181 9.13 -7.84 -10.05
CA MET A 181 9.86 -7.38 -8.87
C MET A 181 10.94 -8.38 -8.45
N GLU A 182 10.62 -9.66 -8.39
CA GLU A 182 11.61 -10.69 -8.04
C GLU A 182 12.78 -10.72 -9.02
N ASN A 183 12.51 -10.63 -10.32
CA ASN A 183 13.56 -10.57 -11.34
C ASN A 183 14.44 -9.32 -11.21
N ALA A 184 13.84 -8.17 -10.88
CA ALA A 184 14.60 -6.95 -10.61
C ALA A 184 15.49 -7.09 -9.38
N ILE A 185 14.97 -7.68 -8.29
CA ILE A 185 15.75 -8.00 -7.08
C ILE A 185 16.89 -8.95 -7.42
N ALA A 186 16.62 -10.04 -8.14
CA ALA A 186 17.63 -11.03 -8.51
C ALA A 186 18.76 -10.42 -9.36
N ARG A 187 18.40 -9.54 -10.31
CA ARG A 187 19.37 -8.84 -11.15
C ARG A 187 20.25 -7.92 -10.34
N ILE A 188 19.66 -7.04 -9.51
CA ILE A 188 20.41 -6.09 -8.70
C ILE A 188 21.25 -6.83 -7.63
N ASN A 189 20.75 -7.93 -7.05
CA ASN A 189 21.50 -8.76 -6.11
C ASN A 189 22.76 -9.33 -6.73
N LYS A 190 22.72 -9.71 -8.03
CA LYS A 190 23.86 -10.30 -8.75
C LYS A 190 24.83 -9.27 -9.29
N GLU A 191 24.32 -8.18 -9.86
CA GLU A 191 25.10 -7.24 -10.67
C GLU A 191 25.42 -5.94 -9.89
N GLY A 192 24.79 -5.75 -8.73
CA GLY A 192 24.91 -4.54 -7.93
C GLY A 192 24.02 -3.41 -8.45
N GLN A 193 24.07 -2.28 -7.73
CA GLN A 193 23.20 -1.13 -8.01
C GLN A 193 23.64 -0.28 -9.22
N ASP A 194 24.88 -0.47 -9.69
CA ASP A 194 25.46 0.28 -10.82
C ASP A 194 25.00 -0.28 -12.18
N VAL A 195 23.99 -1.15 -12.20
CA VAL A 195 23.44 -1.73 -13.41
C VAL A 195 22.65 -0.69 -14.18
N GLY A 196 23.38 -0.08 -15.12
CA GLY A 196 22.85 0.80 -16.14
C GLY A 196 22.36 2.14 -15.60
N ASP A 197 22.83 3.20 -16.24
CA ASP A 197 22.15 4.49 -16.27
C ASP A 197 20.75 4.27 -16.85
N SER A 198 19.86 3.70 -16.04
CA SER A 198 18.44 3.87 -16.29
C SER A 198 18.22 5.37 -16.40
N PRO A 199 17.75 5.89 -17.53
CA PRO A 199 17.45 7.29 -17.60
C PRO A 199 16.58 7.59 -16.39
N ALA A 200 17.10 8.40 -15.48
CA ALA A 200 16.29 8.89 -14.40
C ALA A 200 14.97 9.31 -15.01
N TRP A 201 13.86 8.86 -14.47
CA TRP A 201 12.59 9.54 -14.74
C TRP A 201 12.93 11.03 -14.73
N PRO A 202 12.60 11.79 -15.78
CA PRO A 202 12.96 13.20 -15.80
C PRO A 202 12.50 13.77 -14.47
N THR A 203 13.47 14.04 -13.60
CA THR A 203 13.31 14.87 -12.41
C THR A 203 13.22 16.31 -12.92
N GLY A 204 12.37 16.52 -13.92
CA GLY A 204 11.88 17.83 -14.21
C GLY A 204 11.12 18.23 -12.95
N ASP A 205 11.41 19.41 -12.43
CA ASP A 205 10.69 20.12 -11.41
C ASP A 205 9.20 20.27 -11.76
N ALA A 206 8.54 19.11 -11.95
CA ALA A 206 7.10 19.01 -11.95
C ALA A 206 6.73 18.99 -10.46
N GLY A 207 6.67 20.17 -9.89
CA GLY A 207 6.05 20.40 -8.60
C GLY A 207 4.65 19.77 -8.61
N PHE A 208 4.46 18.79 -7.77
CA PHE A 208 3.18 18.39 -7.22
C PHE A 208 3.13 18.84 -5.77
#